data_879ddc83ff77dd70158e41a11ba2ca56
#
_entry.id   879ddc83ff77dd70158e41a11ba2ca56
#
_cell.length_a   1.000
_cell.length_b   1.000
_cell.length_c   1.000
_cell.angle_alpha   90.00
_cell.angle_beta   90.00
_cell.angle_gamma   90.00
#
_symmetry.space_group_name_H-M   'P 1'
#
loop_
_entity.id
_entity.type
_entity.pdbx_description
1 polymer ?
#
loop_
_entity_poly.entity_id
_entity_poly.type
_entity_poly.pdbx_seq_one_letter_code
_entity_poly.pdbx_strand_id
1 'polypeptide(L)'
;MCIRDSAGADALELNIYYVAADIEEGGLEVEQRYLAVLRELHRQVEIPINMKLSPFFSSVGSLIRQLEAAGASGVSLFNRFYQPDIQIDSLRLNNTLPATRSADALLAMHWIAILHGRVGCSIGATGGVHNSEDAIKMLLAGADVVHLCHALLKQGPDLLRRLISELSEWMEQQGFTGVTEVRGRMSQANVRDPSAYERLNYIQVLQSFGDPDGVWR
;
A
#
# COMPACT_ATOMS: atom_id res chain seq x y z
N MET A 1 25.22 -0.13 19.01
CA MET A 1 23.92 -0.20 19.69
C MET A 1 23.05 0.90 19.14
N CYS A 2 21.98 0.57 18.43
CA CYS A 2 21.11 1.59 17.82
C CYS A 2 20.28 2.26 18.92
N ILE A 3 20.20 3.60 18.90
CA ILE A 3 19.41 4.38 19.88
C ILE A 3 17.94 3.87 19.95
N ARG A 4 17.43 3.27 18.89
CA ARG A 4 16.05 2.76 18.78
C ARG A 4 15.83 1.45 19.55
N ASP A 5 16.78 0.51 19.56
CA ASP A 5 16.71 -0.71 20.40
C ASP A 5 16.74 -0.35 21.88
N SER A 6 17.53 0.65 22.25
CA SER A 6 17.61 1.15 23.62
C SER A 6 16.37 1.95 24.03
N ALA A 7 15.52 2.39 23.07
CA ALA A 7 14.25 3.08 23.35
C ALA A 7 13.08 2.10 23.58
N GLY A 8 13.31 0.77 23.47
CA GLY A 8 12.28 -0.24 23.73
C GLY A 8 11.21 -0.34 22.64
N ALA A 9 11.57 -0.07 21.37
CA ALA A 9 10.66 -0.26 20.24
C ALA A 9 10.56 -1.75 19.90
N ASP A 10 9.34 -2.24 19.66
CA ASP A 10 9.08 -3.65 19.29
C ASP A 10 9.30 -3.93 17.81
N ALA A 11 9.25 -2.93 16.95
CA ALA A 11 9.50 -3.02 15.52
C ALA A 11 9.90 -1.64 14.96
N LEU A 12 10.45 -1.64 13.75
CA LEU A 12 10.86 -0.45 13.03
C LEU A 12 10.22 -0.39 11.65
N GLU A 13 9.52 0.71 11.33
CA GLU A 13 9.16 1.01 9.94
C GLU A 13 10.22 1.93 9.32
N LEU A 14 10.90 1.43 8.27
CA LEU A 14 11.84 2.19 7.49
C LEU A 14 11.13 2.83 6.30
N ASN A 15 10.99 4.14 6.35
CA ASN A 15 10.39 4.93 5.29
C ASN A 15 11.50 5.47 4.37
N ILE A 16 11.77 4.77 3.27
CA ILE A 16 12.69 5.24 2.25
C ILE A 16 11.90 6.04 1.22
N TYR A 17 12.09 7.35 1.24
CA TYR A 17 11.53 8.25 0.24
C TYR A 17 12.64 8.70 -0.70
N TYR A 18 12.69 8.08 -1.86
CA TYR A 18 13.69 8.38 -2.88
C TYR A 18 13.03 8.61 -4.23
N VAL A 19 13.41 9.67 -4.89
CA VAL A 19 13.02 9.98 -6.26
C VAL A 19 14.28 9.90 -7.12
N ALA A 20 14.33 8.94 -8.05
CA ALA A 20 15.40 8.82 -9.03
C ALA A 20 15.25 9.95 -10.07
N ALA A 21 15.74 11.15 -9.71
CA ALA A 21 15.65 12.33 -10.55
C ALA A 21 16.85 12.45 -11.54
N ASP A 22 17.90 11.68 -11.31
CA ASP A 22 18.99 11.53 -12.26
C ASP A 22 18.55 10.56 -13.36
N ILE A 23 18.49 11.05 -14.60
CA ILE A 23 18.06 10.26 -15.76
C ILE A 23 19.08 9.18 -16.18
N GLU A 24 20.30 9.26 -15.71
CA GLU A 24 21.35 8.24 -15.95
C GLU A 24 21.31 7.11 -14.91
N GLU A 25 20.57 7.29 -13.79
CA GLU A 25 20.45 6.28 -12.75
C GLU A 25 19.53 5.12 -13.18
N GLY A 26 20.08 3.92 -13.24
CA GLY A 26 19.34 2.72 -13.64
C GLY A 26 18.43 2.20 -12.53
N GLY A 27 17.26 1.59 -12.88
CA GLY A 27 16.32 1.05 -11.91
C GLY A 27 16.94 0.00 -10.97
N LEU A 28 17.89 -0.80 -11.44
CA LEU A 28 18.61 -1.76 -10.62
C LEU A 28 19.44 -1.07 -9.51
N GLU A 29 20.06 0.06 -9.82
CA GLU A 29 20.83 0.83 -8.83
C GLU A 29 19.93 1.37 -7.74
N VAL A 30 18.75 1.87 -8.12
CA VAL A 30 17.71 2.31 -7.18
C VAL A 30 17.31 1.16 -6.24
N GLU A 31 16.97 -0.01 -6.80
CA GLU A 31 16.58 -1.19 -6.01
C GLU A 31 17.70 -1.66 -5.08
N GLN A 32 18.96 -1.70 -5.56
CA GLN A 32 20.11 -2.08 -4.75
C GLN A 32 20.35 -1.13 -3.56
N ARG A 33 20.03 0.14 -3.71
CA ARG A 33 20.10 1.12 -2.61
C ARG A 33 19.15 0.77 -1.48
N TYR A 34 17.91 0.38 -1.79
CA TYR A 34 16.94 -0.09 -0.79
C TYR A 34 17.43 -1.35 -0.06
N LEU A 35 17.95 -2.30 -0.82
CA LEU A 35 18.52 -3.54 -0.27
C LEU A 35 19.75 -3.29 0.61
N ALA A 36 20.62 -2.37 0.20
CA ALA A 36 21.82 -2.02 0.96
C ALA A 36 21.47 -1.39 2.31
N VAL A 37 20.52 -0.45 2.32
CA VAL A 37 20.06 0.21 3.56
C VAL A 37 19.41 -0.82 4.49
N LEU A 38 18.56 -1.71 3.98
CA LEU A 38 17.92 -2.76 4.77
C LEU A 38 18.96 -3.70 5.39
N ARG A 39 19.91 -4.22 4.58
CA ARG A 39 20.96 -5.14 5.07
C ARG A 39 21.83 -4.51 6.14
N GLU A 40 22.17 -3.23 5.96
CA GLU A 40 22.94 -2.50 6.97
C GLU A 40 22.18 -2.35 8.27
N LEU A 41 20.90 -1.99 8.20
CA LEU A 41 20.06 -1.85 9.37
C LEU A 41 19.81 -3.20 10.05
N HIS A 42 19.53 -4.26 9.29
CA HIS A 42 19.27 -5.60 9.83
C HIS A 42 20.47 -6.19 10.59
N ARG A 43 21.70 -5.75 10.28
CA ARG A 43 22.90 -6.09 11.07
C ARG A 43 23.01 -5.36 12.40
N GLN A 44 22.29 -4.24 12.55
CA GLN A 44 22.41 -3.36 13.71
C GLN A 44 21.26 -3.51 14.70
N VAL A 45 20.13 -4.08 14.29
CA VAL A 45 18.94 -4.23 15.13
C VAL A 45 18.41 -5.66 15.06
N GLU A 46 17.88 -6.16 16.19
CA GLU A 46 17.27 -7.49 16.29
C GLU A 46 15.73 -7.45 16.13
N ILE A 47 15.14 -6.24 16.21
CA ILE A 47 13.70 -6.05 16.08
C ILE A 47 13.25 -6.16 14.62
N PRO A 48 12.00 -6.59 14.37
CA PRO A 48 11.44 -6.68 13.03
C PRO A 48 11.50 -5.36 12.26
N ILE A 49 11.86 -5.44 10.97
CA ILE A 49 11.93 -4.26 10.09
C ILE A 49 10.83 -4.35 9.05
N ASN A 50 9.98 -3.34 9.01
CA ASN A 50 8.99 -3.12 7.98
C ASN A 50 9.50 -2.08 6.99
N MET A 51 9.41 -2.39 5.68
CA MET A 51 9.85 -1.48 4.62
C MET A 51 8.66 -0.79 3.97
N LYS A 52 8.56 0.52 4.12
CA LYS A 52 7.54 1.30 3.42
C LYS A 52 8.06 1.75 2.07
N LEU A 53 7.36 1.35 1.00
CA LEU A 53 7.85 1.44 -0.37
C LEU A 53 7.11 2.49 -1.19
N SER A 54 7.80 3.03 -2.19
CA SER A 54 7.19 3.74 -3.31
C SER A 54 6.51 2.74 -4.27
N PRO A 55 5.50 3.12 -5.04
CA PRO A 55 4.95 2.27 -6.10
C PRO A 55 5.79 2.27 -7.39
N PHE A 56 6.80 3.10 -7.49
CA PHE A 56 7.54 3.37 -8.74
C PHE A 56 8.77 2.47 -8.88
N PHE A 57 8.54 1.18 -9.03
CA PHE A 57 9.55 0.20 -9.40
C PHE A 57 9.08 -0.55 -10.65
N SER A 58 10.00 -0.95 -11.50
CA SER A 58 9.69 -1.74 -12.71
C SER A 58 9.09 -3.10 -12.37
N SER A 59 9.44 -3.67 -11.21
CA SER A 59 8.93 -4.95 -10.72
C SER A 59 8.77 -4.94 -9.19
N VAL A 60 7.66 -4.41 -8.71
CA VAL A 60 7.35 -4.31 -7.27
C VAL A 60 7.44 -5.67 -6.58
N GLY A 61 6.85 -6.72 -7.17
CA GLY A 61 6.86 -8.06 -6.58
C GLY A 61 8.26 -8.67 -6.47
N SER A 62 9.12 -8.47 -7.48
CA SER A 62 10.53 -8.92 -7.45
C SER A 62 11.31 -8.20 -6.35
N LEU A 63 11.16 -6.88 -6.25
CA LEU A 63 11.83 -6.11 -5.20
C LEU A 63 11.39 -6.57 -3.80
N ILE A 64 10.10 -6.79 -3.57
CA ILE A 64 9.60 -7.23 -2.26
C ILE A 64 10.18 -8.60 -1.89
N ARG A 65 10.26 -9.54 -2.82
CA ARG A 65 10.92 -10.85 -2.56
C ARG A 65 12.40 -10.69 -2.23
N GLN A 66 13.11 -9.76 -2.87
CA GLN A 66 14.50 -9.46 -2.54
C GLN A 66 14.64 -8.81 -1.16
N LEU A 67 13.72 -7.91 -0.79
CA LEU A 67 13.69 -7.30 0.55
C LEU A 67 13.40 -8.34 1.63
N GLU A 68 12.44 -9.25 1.41
CA GLU A 68 12.17 -10.37 2.30
C GLU A 68 13.41 -11.23 2.49
N ALA A 69 14.08 -11.63 1.41
CA ALA A 69 15.33 -12.40 1.46
C ALA A 69 16.49 -11.63 2.14
N ALA A 70 16.43 -10.30 2.15
CA ALA A 70 17.40 -9.44 2.82
C ALA A 70 17.07 -9.16 4.29
N GLY A 71 15.95 -9.70 4.83
CA GLY A 71 15.57 -9.63 6.24
C GLY A 71 14.39 -8.68 6.56
N ALA A 72 13.65 -8.21 5.56
CA ALA A 72 12.40 -7.48 5.82
C ALA A 72 11.35 -8.42 6.43
N SER A 73 10.79 -8.04 7.58
CA SER A 73 9.69 -8.76 8.24
C SER A 73 8.32 -8.35 7.72
N GLY A 74 8.24 -7.18 7.08
CA GLY A 74 7.02 -6.65 6.49
C GLY A 74 7.29 -5.59 5.43
N VAL A 75 6.25 -5.28 4.66
CA VAL A 75 6.23 -4.18 3.71
C VAL A 75 4.96 -3.35 3.85
N SER A 76 5.06 -2.02 3.79
CA SER A 76 3.90 -1.12 3.72
C SER A 76 3.74 -0.55 2.32
N LEU A 77 2.58 -0.74 1.72
CA LEU A 77 2.24 -0.33 0.35
C LEU A 77 1.14 0.74 0.36
N PHE A 78 1.37 1.94 -0.09
CA PHE A 78 2.62 2.54 -0.55
C PHE A 78 2.86 3.87 0.16
N ASN A 79 4.09 4.38 0.09
CA ASN A 79 4.37 5.77 0.38
C ASN A 79 3.52 6.66 -0.52
N ARG A 80 3.07 7.76 0.06
CA ARG A 80 2.46 8.78 -0.77
C ARG A 80 3.53 9.52 -1.55
N PHE A 81 3.37 9.55 -2.87
CA PHE A 81 4.24 10.32 -3.73
C PHE A 81 3.82 11.79 -3.73
N TYR A 82 4.77 12.66 -3.44
CA TYR A 82 4.57 14.12 -3.48
C TYR A 82 4.71 14.61 -4.92
N GLN A 83 3.63 15.13 -5.46
CA GLN A 83 3.60 15.72 -6.78
C GLN A 83 3.48 17.23 -6.61
N PRO A 84 4.52 18.02 -6.99
CA PRO A 84 4.40 19.45 -7.00
C PRO A 84 3.41 19.88 -8.09
N ASP A 85 2.56 20.84 -7.76
CA ASP A 85 1.69 21.52 -8.72
C ASP A 85 2.31 22.83 -9.16
N ILE A 86 1.85 23.39 -10.27
CA ILE A 86 2.35 24.66 -10.83
C ILE A 86 1.28 25.74 -10.65
N GLN A 87 1.64 26.79 -9.93
CA GLN A 87 0.83 28.01 -9.86
C GLN A 87 1.10 28.85 -11.10
N ILE A 88 0.16 28.86 -12.03
CA ILE A 88 0.33 29.51 -13.34
C ILE A 88 0.50 31.03 -13.25
N ASP A 89 -0.20 31.69 -12.32
CA ASP A 89 -0.15 33.14 -12.17
C ASP A 89 1.19 33.65 -11.60
N SER A 90 1.79 32.86 -10.69
CA SER A 90 3.05 33.22 -10.04
C SER A 90 4.29 32.53 -10.60
N LEU A 91 4.10 31.56 -11.51
CA LEU A 91 5.13 30.68 -12.08
C LEU A 91 5.99 30.02 -10.99
N ARG A 92 5.32 29.52 -9.93
CA ARG A 92 5.97 28.87 -8.79
C ARG A 92 5.44 27.46 -8.61
N LEU A 93 6.28 26.60 -8.04
CA LEU A 93 5.83 25.28 -7.60
C LEU A 93 4.98 25.42 -6.32
N ASN A 94 3.86 24.72 -6.32
CA ASN A 94 3.00 24.59 -5.16
C ASN A 94 3.24 23.22 -4.50
N ASN A 95 3.77 23.25 -3.27
CA ASN A 95 4.11 22.06 -2.50
C ASN A 95 2.97 21.65 -1.54
N THR A 96 1.72 21.90 -1.89
CA THR A 96 0.58 21.44 -1.08
C THR A 96 0.35 19.96 -1.27
N LEU A 97 0.06 19.28 -0.15
CA LEU A 97 -0.30 17.88 -0.16
C LEU A 97 -1.84 17.75 -0.09
N PRO A 98 -2.52 17.48 -1.21
CA PRO A 98 -3.97 17.27 -1.18
C PRO A 98 -4.32 16.04 -0.34
N ALA A 99 -5.50 16.05 0.28
CA ALA A 99 -6.02 14.91 1.03
C ALA A 99 -6.14 13.65 0.15
N THR A 100 -5.91 12.47 0.74
CA THR A 100 -6.20 11.20 0.06
C THR A 100 -7.70 11.02 -0.12
N ARG A 101 -8.10 10.24 -1.13
CA ARG A 101 -9.45 9.78 -1.40
C ARG A 101 -9.47 8.25 -1.39
N SER A 102 -10.64 7.63 -1.26
CA SER A 102 -10.78 6.17 -1.33
C SER A 102 -10.21 5.57 -2.63
N ALA A 103 -10.29 6.31 -3.74
CA ALA A 103 -9.69 5.88 -5.01
C ALA A 103 -8.16 5.72 -4.96
N ASP A 104 -7.47 6.42 -4.07
CA ASP A 104 -6.02 6.30 -3.90
C ASP A 104 -5.61 4.94 -3.28
N ALA A 105 -6.57 4.21 -2.70
CA ALA A 105 -6.39 2.87 -2.16
C ALA A 105 -6.21 1.79 -3.24
N LEU A 106 -6.74 2.01 -4.45
CA LEU A 106 -6.83 0.99 -5.50
C LEU A 106 -5.48 0.44 -5.95
N LEU A 107 -4.46 1.30 -6.04
CA LEU A 107 -3.12 0.87 -6.43
C LEU A 107 -2.50 -0.07 -5.39
N ALA A 108 -2.59 0.28 -4.11
CA ALA A 108 -2.10 -0.57 -3.03
C ALA A 108 -2.89 -1.89 -2.97
N MET A 109 -4.22 -1.83 -3.05
CA MET A 109 -5.10 -3.00 -3.06
C MET A 109 -4.73 -3.97 -4.19
N HIS A 110 -4.48 -3.47 -5.40
CA HIS A 110 -4.08 -4.28 -6.54
C HIS A 110 -2.79 -5.08 -6.28
N TRP A 111 -1.74 -4.40 -5.79
CA TRP A 111 -0.47 -5.05 -5.48
C TRP A 111 -0.57 -5.99 -4.27
N ILE A 112 -1.33 -5.66 -3.25
CA ILE A 112 -1.60 -6.54 -2.10
C ILE A 112 -2.25 -7.83 -2.58
N ALA A 113 -3.24 -7.75 -3.46
CA ALA A 113 -3.93 -8.92 -4.00
C ALA A 113 -2.99 -9.83 -4.82
N ILE A 114 -2.04 -9.26 -5.55
CA ILE A 114 -1.03 -10.01 -6.29
C ILE A 114 -0.02 -10.70 -5.35
N LEU A 115 0.38 -10.01 -4.29
CA LEU A 115 1.45 -10.46 -3.39
C LEU A 115 0.98 -11.47 -2.35
N HIS A 116 -0.29 -11.43 -1.96
CA HIS A 116 -0.85 -12.33 -0.95
C HIS A 116 -0.63 -13.80 -1.32
N GLY A 117 -0.05 -14.56 -0.38
CA GLY A 117 0.31 -15.96 -0.58
C GLY A 117 1.57 -16.20 -1.43
N ARG A 118 2.25 -15.14 -1.90
CA ARG A 118 3.50 -15.24 -2.70
C ARG A 118 4.73 -14.72 -1.96
N VAL A 119 4.53 -14.03 -0.86
CA VAL A 119 5.57 -13.55 0.06
C VAL A 119 5.23 -14.02 1.47
N GLY A 120 6.23 -14.27 2.29
CA GLY A 120 6.07 -14.69 3.69
C GLY A 120 6.12 -13.52 4.67
N CYS A 121 6.59 -12.33 4.23
CA CYS A 121 6.59 -11.13 5.05
C CYS A 121 5.17 -10.52 5.15
N SER A 122 4.90 -9.81 6.25
CA SER A 122 3.61 -9.14 6.46
C SER A 122 3.39 -8.01 5.45
N ILE A 123 2.15 -7.84 4.99
CA ILE A 123 1.76 -6.80 4.04
C ILE A 123 0.85 -5.77 4.71
N GLY A 124 1.34 -4.54 4.86
CA GLY A 124 0.60 -3.39 5.35
C GLY A 124 -0.02 -2.58 4.21
N ALA A 125 -1.32 -2.34 4.26
CA ALA A 125 -2.02 -1.44 3.35
C ALA A 125 -1.96 -0.01 3.88
N THR A 126 -1.58 0.96 3.07
CA THR A 126 -1.55 2.37 3.46
C THR A 126 -1.98 3.30 2.33
N GLY A 127 -2.67 4.36 2.68
CA GLY A 127 -3.23 5.34 1.75
C GLY A 127 -4.65 5.03 1.29
N GLY A 128 -5.49 6.05 1.24
CA GLY A 128 -6.84 5.96 0.70
C GLY A 128 -7.89 5.27 1.58
N VAL A 129 -7.59 4.90 2.82
CA VAL A 129 -8.54 4.28 3.72
C VAL A 129 -9.27 5.34 4.53
N HIS A 130 -10.57 5.54 4.26
CA HIS A 130 -11.41 6.58 4.86
C HIS A 130 -12.66 6.06 5.56
N ASN A 131 -13.07 4.85 5.26
CA ASN A 131 -14.27 4.18 5.79
C ASN A 131 -14.04 2.68 5.93
N SER A 132 -15.02 1.97 6.45
CA SER A 132 -14.98 0.51 6.66
C SER A 132 -14.89 -0.26 5.34
N GLU A 133 -15.57 0.19 4.30
CA GLU A 133 -15.53 -0.44 2.98
C GLU A 133 -14.10 -0.45 2.40
N ASP A 134 -13.36 0.66 2.52
CA ASP A 134 -11.96 0.73 2.11
C ASP A 134 -11.10 -0.27 2.89
N ALA A 135 -11.29 -0.35 4.22
CA ALA A 135 -10.55 -1.29 5.08
C ALA A 135 -10.88 -2.75 4.74
N ILE A 136 -12.16 -3.07 4.53
CA ILE A 136 -12.63 -4.41 4.14
C ILE A 136 -12.00 -4.82 2.80
N LYS A 137 -11.97 -3.94 1.81
CA LYS A 137 -11.33 -4.20 0.51
C LYS A 137 -9.84 -4.54 0.65
N MET A 138 -9.12 -3.82 1.53
CA MET A 138 -7.71 -4.13 1.80
C MET A 138 -7.52 -5.50 2.44
N LEU A 139 -8.36 -5.87 3.41
CA LEU A 139 -8.33 -7.19 4.03
C LEU A 139 -8.69 -8.29 3.03
N LEU A 140 -9.72 -8.10 2.23
CA LEU A 140 -10.12 -9.03 1.16
C LEU A 140 -9.01 -9.23 0.13
N ALA A 141 -8.25 -8.18 -0.20
CA ALA A 141 -7.09 -8.26 -1.06
C ALA A 141 -5.94 -9.07 -0.42
N GLY A 142 -5.82 -9.06 0.90
CA GLY A 142 -4.82 -9.85 1.62
C GLY A 142 -3.89 -9.06 2.53
N ALA A 143 -4.22 -7.82 2.87
CA ALA A 143 -3.46 -7.04 3.84
C ALA A 143 -3.50 -7.70 5.22
N ASP A 144 -2.35 -7.73 5.90
CA ASP A 144 -2.24 -8.14 7.31
C ASP A 144 -2.60 -6.98 8.24
N VAL A 145 -2.28 -5.76 7.83
CA VAL A 145 -2.51 -4.52 8.59
C VAL A 145 -3.04 -3.44 7.67
N VAL A 146 -4.00 -2.66 8.17
CA VAL A 146 -4.54 -1.49 7.46
C VAL A 146 -4.17 -0.22 8.24
N HIS A 147 -3.42 0.67 7.60
CA HIS A 147 -2.95 1.91 8.19
C HIS A 147 -3.87 3.08 7.83
N LEU A 148 -4.21 3.89 8.82
CA LEU A 148 -4.98 5.12 8.67
C LEU A 148 -4.17 6.32 9.17
N CYS A 149 -4.18 7.40 8.41
CA CYS A 149 -3.58 8.67 8.83
C CYS A 149 -4.55 9.82 8.56
N HIS A 150 -4.73 10.19 7.28
CA HIS A 150 -5.51 11.38 6.89
C HIS A 150 -6.95 11.32 7.38
N ALA A 151 -7.60 10.16 7.32
CA ALA A 151 -8.96 9.98 7.81
C ALA A 151 -9.08 10.26 9.32
N LEU A 152 -8.09 9.79 10.12
CA LEU A 152 -8.02 10.07 11.56
C LEU A 152 -7.79 11.56 11.85
N LEU A 153 -6.89 12.21 11.10
CA LEU A 153 -6.64 13.66 11.25
C LEU A 153 -7.92 14.47 10.97
N LYS A 154 -8.74 14.04 10.02
CA LYS A 154 -9.95 14.74 9.61
C LYS A 154 -11.16 14.43 10.51
N GLN A 155 -11.32 13.18 10.95
CA GLN A 155 -12.52 12.68 11.62
C GLN A 155 -12.32 12.39 13.11
N GLY A 156 -11.08 12.46 13.59
CA GLY A 156 -10.73 12.17 14.98
C GLY A 156 -10.59 10.67 15.28
N PRO A 157 -10.17 10.32 16.51
CA PRO A 157 -9.86 8.95 16.90
C PRO A 157 -11.09 8.03 16.98
N ASP A 158 -12.28 8.57 17.16
CA ASP A 158 -13.53 7.78 17.20
C ASP A 158 -13.85 7.08 15.87
N LEU A 159 -13.24 7.56 14.78
CA LEU A 159 -13.28 6.86 13.50
C LEU A 159 -12.85 5.40 13.64
N LEU A 160 -11.75 5.13 14.35
CA LEU A 160 -11.22 3.77 14.48
C LEU A 160 -12.23 2.82 15.12
N ARG A 161 -12.91 3.27 16.21
CA ARG A 161 -13.95 2.48 16.88
C ARG A 161 -15.10 2.18 15.93
N ARG A 162 -15.54 3.17 15.16
CA ARG A 162 -16.60 3.01 14.16
C ARG A 162 -16.21 2.00 13.08
N LEU A 163 -15.00 2.12 12.50
CA LEU A 163 -14.51 1.20 11.48
C LEU A 163 -14.46 -0.25 11.99
N ILE A 164 -14.04 -0.47 13.22
CA ILE A 164 -14.00 -1.80 13.84
C ILE A 164 -15.42 -2.36 14.01
N SER A 165 -16.38 -1.54 14.47
CA SER A 165 -17.79 -1.96 14.63
C SER A 165 -18.39 -2.34 13.28
N GLU A 166 -18.26 -1.46 12.28
CA GLU A 166 -18.79 -1.68 10.94
C GLU A 166 -18.14 -2.89 10.24
N LEU A 167 -16.84 -3.14 10.46
CA LEU A 167 -16.16 -4.35 9.98
C LEU A 167 -16.74 -5.61 10.65
N SER A 168 -16.96 -5.57 11.96
CA SER A 168 -17.54 -6.71 12.70
C SER A 168 -18.94 -7.02 12.23
N GLU A 169 -19.80 -6.00 12.08
CA GLU A 169 -21.16 -6.15 11.57
C GLU A 169 -21.18 -6.74 10.15
N TRP A 170 -20.27 -6.25 9.28
CA TRP A 170 -20.14 -6.80 7.92
C TRP A 170 -19.68 -8.27 7.94
N MET A 171 -18.71 -8.63 8.80
CA MET A 171 -18.27 -10.02 8.93
C MET A 171 -19.41 -10.93 9.38
N GLU A 172 -20.20 -10.52 10.36
CA GLU A 172 -21.38 -11.28 10.83
C GLU A 172 -22.40 -11.49 9.71
N GLN A 173 -22.71 -10.43 8.94
CA GLN A 173 -23.64 -10.50 7.79
C GLN A 173 -23.14 -11.46 6.70
N GLN A 174 -21.82 -11.56 6.51
CA GLN A 174 -21.21 -12.48 5.54
C GLN A 174 -20.96 -13.90 6.11
N GLY A 175 -21.22 -14.12 7.41
CA GLY A 175 -21.00 -15.40 8.07
C GLY A 175 -19.55 -15.71 8.39
N PHE A 176 -18.68 -14.70 8.48
CA PHE A 176 -17.30 -14.87 8.90
C PHE A 176 -17.15 -14.84 10.41
N THR A 177 -16.31 -15.73 10.94
CA THR A 177 -16.03 -15.83 12.37
C THR A 177 -14.84 -14.98 12.81
N GLY A 178 -14.01 -14.49 11.87
CA GLY A 178 -12.87 -13.65 12.16
C GLY A 178 -12.15 -13.13 10.92
N VAL A 179 -11.28 -12.14 11.13
CA VAL A 179 -10.53 -11.46 10.07
C VAL A 179 -9.66 -12.42 9.25
N THR A 180 -9.19 -13.51 9.86
CA THR A 180 -8.37 -14.52 9.17
C THR A 180 -9.14 -15.20 8.02
N GLU A 181 -10.45 -15.33 8.14
CA GLU A 181 -11.31 -15.89 7.08
C GLU A 181 -11.56 -14.91 5.95
N VAL A 182 -11.52 -13.61 6.24
CA VAL A 182 -11.71 -12.53 5.28
C VAL A 182 -10.44 -12.29 4.45
N ARG A 183 -9.28 -12.36 5.14
CA ARG A 183 -7.99 -11.97 4.56
C ARG A 183 -7.63 -12.78 3.33
N GLY A 184 -7.42 -12.07 2.22
CA GLY A 184 -6.99 -12.64 0.96
C GLY A 184 -8.06 -13.39 0.16
N ARG A 185 -9.33 -13.38 0.58
CA ARG A 185 -10.41 -14.06 -0.18
C ARG A 185 -10.56 -13.55 -1.61
N MET A 186 -10.23 -12.28 -1.83
CA MET A 186 -10.23 -11.65 -3.14
C MET A 186 -8.81 -11.43 -3.69
N SER A 187 -7.81 -12.13 -3.15
CA SER A 187 -6.46 -12.12 -3.71
C SER A 187 -6.40 -12.83 -5.05
N GLN A 188 -5.37 -12.55 -5.82
CA GLN A 188 -5.14 -13.20 -7.13
C GLN A 188 -5.11 -14.72 -7.02
N ALA A 189 -4.58 -15.26 -5.91
CA ALA A 189 -4.51 -16.71 -5.68
C ALA A 189 -5.89 -17.35 -5.43
N ASN A 190 -6.87 -16.58 -4.96
CA ASN A 190 -8.14 -17.11 -4.47
C ASN A 190 -9.36 -16.72 -5.31
N VAL A 191 -9.23 -15.73 -6.20
CA VAL A 191 -10.34 -15.35 -7.08
C VAL A 191 -10.55 -16.38 -8.19
N ARG A 192 -11.79 -16.44 -8.69
CA ARG A 192 -12.18 -17.35 -9.78
C ARG A 192 -11.43 -17.05 -11.09
N ASP A 193 -11.17 -15.76 -11.37
CA ASP A 193 -10.43 -15.30 -12.55
C ASP A 193 -9.23 -14.46 -12.13
N PRO A 194 -8.04 -15.09 -11.97
CA PRO A 194 -6.81 -14.37 -11.62
C PRO A 194 -6.36 -13.35 -12.68
N SER A 195 -6.77 -13.53 -13.94
CA SER A 195 -6.36 -12.65 -15.04
C SER A 195 -6.88 -11.22 -14.88
N ALA A 196 -7.92 -11.01 -14.07
CA ALA A 196 -8.43 -9.70 -13.72
C ALA A 196 -7.37 -8.80 -13.04
N TYR A 197 -6.39 -9.42 -12.35
CA TYR A 197 -5.25 -8.70 -11.76
C TYR A 197 -4.06 -8.53 -12.70
N GLU A 198 -3.94 -9.35 -13.74
CA GLU A 198 -2.79 -9.36 -14.68
C GLU A 198 -3.08 -8.54 -15.93
N ARG A 199 -4.30 -8.69 -16.44
CA ARG A 199 -4.81 -7.95 -17.58
C ARG A 199 -6.03 -7.17 -17.10
N LEU A 200 -5.86 -5.89 -16.87
CA LEU A 200 -7.00 -5.00 -16.98
C LEU A 200 -7.60 -5.29 -18.35
N ASN A 201 -8.81 -5.86 -18.37
CA ASN A 201 -9.49 -6.09 -19.64
C ASN A 201 -9.85 -4.71 -20.20
N TYR A 202 -8.89 -4.12 -20.88
CA TYR A 202 -8.93 -2.75 -21.39
C TYR A 202 -10.23 -2.45 -22.14
N ILE A 203 -10.70 -3.43 -22.92
CA ILE A 203 -11.96 -3.31 -23.67
C ILE A 203 -13.16 -3.29 -22.73
N GLN A 204 -13.20 -4.16 -21.70
CA GLN A 204 -14.30 -4.17 -20.74
C GLN A 204 -14.32 -2.89 -19.90
N VAL A 205 -13.15 -2.37 -19.51
CA VAL A 205 -13.05 -1.10 -18.79
C VAL A 205 -13.54 0.04 -19.67
N LEU A 206 -13.17 0.10 -20.95
CA LEU A 206 -13.66 1.10 -21.88
C LEU A 206 -15.18 0.98 -22.12
N GLN A 207 -15.70 -0.23 -22.22
CA GLN A 207 -17.14 -0.48 -22.39
C GLN A 207 -17.96 -0.18 -21.13
N SER A 208 -17.36 -0.27 -19.95
CA SER A 208 -18.00 0.10 -18.68
C SER A 208 -17.98 1.61 -18.41
N PHE A 209 -17.26 2.38 -19.23
CA PHE A 209 -17.26 3.83 -19.14
C PHE A 209 -18.61 4.35 -19.59
N GLY A 210 -19.48 4.64 -18.61
CA GLY A 210 -20.74 5.32 -18.86
C GLY A 210 -20.43 6.74 -19.31
N ASP A 211 -20.82 7.07 -20.54
CA ASP A 211 -20.77 8.44 -21.07
C ASP A 211 -22.00 9.21 -20.58
N PRO A 212 -21.91 9.99 -19.49
CA PRO A 212 -23.06 10.75 -18.97
C PRO A 212 -23.50 11.86 -19.90
N ASP A 213 -22.64 12.29 -20.84
CA ASP A 213 -22.91 13.45 -21.72
C ASP A 213 -23.07 13.05 -23.19
N GLY A 214 -22.99 11.75 -23.54
CA GLY A 214 -23.17 11.26 -24.90
C GLY A 214 -22.10 11.71 -25.90
N VAL A 215 -20.89 12.00 -25.42
CA VAL A 215 -19.77 12.51 -26.22
C VAL A 215 -19.15 11.42 -27.10
N TRP A 216 -19.27 10.17 -26.69
CA TRP A 216 -18.73 8.99 -27.39
C TRP A 216 -19.90 8.15 -27.96
N ARG A 217 -20.35 8.46 -29.16
CA ARG A 217 -21.27 7.65 -29.96
C ARG A 217 -20.58 7.01 -31.14
#